data_6644c6eabb6ffa015d2891c61ce14cf3
#
_entry.id   6644c6eabb6ffa015d2891c61ce14cf3
#
_cell.length_a   1.000
_cell.length_b   1.000
_cell.length_c   1.000
_cell.angle_alpha   90.00
_cell.angle_beta   90.00
_cell.angle_gamma   90.00
#
_symmetry.space_group_name_H-M   'P 1'
#
loop_
_entity.id
_entity.type
_entity.pdbx_description
1 polymer ?
#
loop_
_entity_poly.entity_id
_entity_poly.type
_entity_poly.pdbx_seq_one_letter_code
_entity_poly.pdbx_strand_id
1 'polypeptide(L)'
;MAQNQEKDQQPPPMVPDSPPGMTAPRRPLPPPEEDTEAHAALQMKVAMRFLGSAMLFIGFIQVFLSLGTGTEISVFPMIIYFGGLGLWAHSSIQIPSVRYTVVAFSLLCALAFIQYGEVLFWHKYVIHWGTIALVVYFMFQTPKKPPQES
;
A
#
# COMPACT_ATOMS: atom_id res chain seq x y z
N MET A 1 62.00 13.12 3.13
CA MET A 1 61.53 14.27 3.96
C MET A 1 60.18 13.90 4.53
N ALA A 2 60.18 13.44 5.77
CA ALA A 2 59.00 13.02 6.50
C ALA A 2 58.58 14.19 7.38
N GLN A 3 57.37 14.69 7.19
CA GLN A 3 56.76 15.63 8.14
C GLN A 3 55.69 14.90 8.92
N ASN A 4 56.04 14.61 10.16
CA ASN A 4 55.17 14.25 11.26
C ASN A 4 54.15 15.36 11.50
N GLN A 5 52.86 15.09 11.28
CA GLN A 5 51.80 15.88 11.91
C GLN A 5 51.46 15.22 13.26
N GLU A 6 52.10 15.75 14.27
CA GLU A 6 51.73 15.59 15.67
C GLU A 6 50.38 16.30 15.87
N LYS A 7 49.33 15.51 15.90
CA LYS A 7 47.95 15.98 16.10
C LYS A 7 47.78 16.21 17.60
N ASP A 8 47.78 17.48 18.01
CA ASP A 8 47.45 17.94 19.37
C ASP A 8 46.28 17.17 19.94
N GLN A 9 46.57 16.23 20.84
CA GLN A 9 45.58 15.64 21.73
C GLN A 9 45.22 16.64 22.80
N GLN A 10 44.23 17.47 22.53
CA GLN A 10 43.60 18.27 23.53
C GLN A 10 42.90 17.37 24.55
N PRO A 11 43.27 17.41 25.86
CA PRO A 11 42.61 16.57 26.83
C PRO A 11 41.11 16.93 26.90
N PRO A 12 40.23 15.93 27.08
CA PRO A 12 38.79 16.20 27.15
C PRO A 12 38.50 17.15 28.31
N PRO A 13 37.57 18.10 28.14
CA PRO A 13 37.21 19.05 29.20
C PRO A 13 36.69 18.23 30.40
N MET A 14 37.32 18.48 31.56
CA MET A 14 36.87 17.94 32.85
C MET A 14 35.44 18.43 33.09
N VAL A 15 34.50 17.52 33.01
CA VAL A 15 33.12 17.75 33.46
C VAL A 15 33.17 17.87 34.98
N PRO A 16 32.73 18.97 35.59
CA PRO A 16 32.69 19.10 37.04
C PRO A 16 31.82 18.01 37.63
N ASP A 17 32.35 17.28 38.61
CA ASP A 17 31.65 16.24 39.37
C ASP A 17 30.33 16.79 39.92
N SER A 18 29.22 16.35 39.32
CA SER A 18 27.90 16.65 39.86
C SER A 18 27.74 16.00 41.22
N PRO A 19 27.21 16.71 42.23
CA PRO A 19 27.04 16.14 43.58
C PRO A 19 26.21 14.90 43.55
N PRO A 20 26.58 13.83 44.31
CA PRO A 20 25.87 12.58 44.35
C PRO A 20 24.48 12.78 44.96
N GLY A 21 23.42 12.68 44.15
CA GLY A 21 22.05 12.73 44.66
C GLY A 21 21.01 13.40 43.75
N MET A 22 21.40 14.13 42.70
CA MET A 22 20.42 14.67 41.76
C MET A 22 20.49 13.90 40.42
N THR A 23 19.82 12.77 40.35
CA THR A 23 19.41 12.19 39.06
C THR A 23 18.36 13.13 38.49
N ALA A 24 18.77 14.08 37.68
CA ALA A 24 17.83 14.85 36.86
C ALA A 24 16.96 13.84 36.09
N PRO A 25 15.62 14.02 36.05
CA PRO A 25 14.76 13.14 35.31
C PRO A 25 15.27 13.11 33.88
N ARG A 26 15.74 11.94 33.39
CA ARG A 26 16.16 11.76 32.02
C ARG A 26 14.93 12.07 31.17
N ARG A 27 14.95 13.20 30.45
CA ARG A 27 13.97 13.45 29.41
C ARG A 27 13.96 12.22 28.49
N PRO A 28 12.80 11.60 28.25
CA PRO A 28 12.74 10.54 27.27
C PRO A 28 13.32 11.10 25.97
N LEU A 29 14.33 10.41 25.43
CA LEU A 29 14.87 10.72 24.12
C LEU A 29 13.70 10.70 23.13
N PRO A 30 13.57 11.70 22.24
CA PRO A 30 12.57 11.62 21.19
C PRO A 30 12.79 10.34 20.41
N PRO A 31 11.71 9.62 20.05
CA PRO A 31 11.84 8.42 19.25
C PRO A 31 12.62 8.74 17.97
N PRO A 32 13.48 7.83 17.51
CA PRO A 32 14.24 8.03 16.28
C PRO A 32 13.31 8.42 15.13
N GLU A 33 13.67 9.41 14.34
CA GLU A 33 12.84 9.89 13.21
C GLU A 33 12.54 8.78 12.21
N GLU A 34 13.45 7.80 12.06
CA GLU A 34 13.27 6.59 11.22
C GLU A 34 12.03 5.77 11.60
N ASP A 35 11.73 5.64 12.89
CA ASP A 35 10.54 4.91 13.35
C ASP A 35 9.26 5.64 12.94
N THR A 36 9.28 6.96 12.93
CA THR A 36 8.13 7.79 12.54
C THR A 36 7.83 7.67 11.05
N GLU A 37 8.85 7.68 10.20
CA GLU A 37 8.71 7.53 8.76
C GLU A 37 8.23 6.12 8.38
N ALA A 38 8.77 5.08 9.01
CA ALA A 38 8.35 3.70 8.80
C ALA A 38 6.88 3.49 9.19
N HIS A 39 6.45 4.07 10.30
CA HIS A 39 5.05 4.03 10.73
C HIS A 39 4.13 4.79 9.77
N ALA A 40 4.52 5.96 9.29
CA ALA A 40 3.74 6.72 8.32
C ALA A 40 3.59 5.98 6.98
N ALA A 41 4.66 5.35 6.48
CA ALA A 41 4.64 4.54 5.27
C ALA A 41 3.72 3.31 5.42
N LEU A 42 3.74 2.66 6.59
CA LEU A 42 2.87 1.53 6.88
C LEU A 42 1.40 1.95 6.92
N GLN A 43 1.09 3.04 7.61
CA GLN A 43 -0.26 3.60 7.70
C GLN A 43 -0.79 3.97 6.31
N MET A 44 0.02 4.61 5.47
CA MET A 44 -0.34 4.93 4.10
C MET A 44 -0.65 3.69 3.26
N LYS A 45 0.14 2.63 3.40
CA LYS A 45 -0.09 1.36 2.70
C LYS A 45 -1.40 0.70 3.13
N VAL A 46 -1.69 0.71 4.43
CA VAL A 46 -2.96 0.19 4.98
C VAL A 46 -4.14 1.02 4.51
N ALA A 47 -4.03 2.35 4.52
CA ALA A 47 -5.08 3.25 4.05
C ALA A 47 -5.36 3.05 2.55
N MET A 48 -4.33 2.94 1.71
CA MET A 48 -4.49 2.65 0.28
C MET A 48 -5.16 1.30 0.03
N ARG A 49 -4.80 0.28 0.80
CA ARG A 49 -5.41 -1.04 0.70
C ARG A 49 -6.90 -1.00 1.06
N PHE A 50 -7.24 -0.31 2.14
CA PHE A 50 -8.63 -0.15 2.57
C PHE A 50 -9.45 0.63 1.55
N LEU A 51 -8.93 1.76 1.08
CA LEU A 51 -9.58 2.59 0.07
C LEU A 51 -9.79 1.81 -1.25
N GLY A 52 -8.76 1.12 -1.73
CA GLY A 52 -8.85 0.28 -2.93
C GLY A 52 -9.90 -0.82 -2.80
N SER A 53 -9.96 -1.49 -1.64
CA SER A 53 -10.99 -2.51 -1.37
C SER A 53 -12.40 -1.92 -1.34
N ALA A 54 -12.59 -0.75 -0.74
CA ALA A 54 -13.87 -0.08 -0.69
C ALA A 54 -14.36 0.34 -2.10
N MET A 55 -13.48 0.90 -2.91
CA MET A 55 -13.79 1.27 -4.29
C MET A 55 -14.13 0.05 -5.16
N LEU A 56 -13.36 -1.04 -5.02
CA LEU A 56 -13.65 -2.32 -5.69
C LEU A 56 -15.03 -2.83 -5.32
N PHE A 57 -15.36 -2.84 -4.05
CA PHE A 57 -16.63 -3.33 -3.54
C PHE A 57 -17.81 -2.48 -4.03
N ILE A 58 -17.69 -1.16 -3.97
CA ILE A 58 -18.73 -0.23 -4.46
C ILE A 58 -18.94 -0.42 -5.97
N GLY A 59 -17.87 -0.45 -6.75
CA GLY A 59 -17.96 -0.68 -8.19
C GLY A 59 -18.57 -2.03 -8.52
N PHE A 60 -18.16 -3.08 -7.81
CA PHE A 60 -18.71 -4.44 -7.99
C PHE A 60 -20.20 -4.51 -7.68
N ILE A 61 -20.66 -3.94 -6.57
CA ILE A 61 -22.10 -3.94 -6.22
C ILE A 61 -22.92 -3.26 -7.31
N GLN A 62 -22.45 -2.13 -7.85
CA GLN A 62 -23.18 -1.44 -8.91
C GLN A 62 -23.28 -2.28 -10.19
N VAL A 63 -22.20 -2.97 -10.58
CA VAL A 63 -22.21 -3.92 -11.69
C VAL A 63 -23.19 -5.08 -11.42
N PHE A 64 -23.14 -5.65 -10.23
CA PHE A 64 -23.99 -6.75 -9.82
C PHE A 64 -25.48 -6.38 -9.86
N LEU A 65 -25.85 -5.23 -9.29
CA LEU A 65 -27.23 -4.75 -9.30
C LEU A 65 -27.72 -4.50 -10.71
N SER A 66 -26.89 -3.98 -11.61
CA SER A 66 -27.28 -3.73 -12.99
C SER A 66 -27.48 -5.03 -13.82
N LEU A 67 -26.80 -6.12 -13.45
CA LEU A 67 -27.04 -7.43 -14.04
C LEU A 67 -28.44 -7.95 -13.74
N GLY A 68 -28.90 -7.75 -12.49
CA GLY A 68 -30.22 -8.18 -12.05
C GLY A 68 -31.38 -7.35 -12.59
N THR A 69 -31.17 -6.05 -12.77
CA THR A 69 -32.21 -5.09 -13.19
C THR A 69 -32.24 -4.81 -14.69
N GLY A 70 -31.23 -5.26 -15.44
CA GLY A 70 -31.10 -4.96 -16.87
C GLY A 70 -30.83 -3.49 -17.18
N THR A 71 -30.58 -2.66 -16.15
CA THR A 71 -30.33 -1.23 -16.33
C THR A 71 -28.97 -0.98 -17.00
N GLU A 72 -28.91 0.07 -17.82
CA GLU A 72 -27.66 0.54 -18.37
C GLU A 72 -26.77 1.12 -17.24
N ILE A 73 -25.50 0.72 -17.22
CA ILE A 73 -24.54 1.27 -16.27
C ILE A 73 -23.80 2.42 -16.93
N SER A 74 -23.67 3.53 -16.21
CA SER A 74 -22.78 4.61 -16.62
C SER A 74 -21.31 4.13 -16.53
N VAL A 75 -20.42 4.80 -17.24
CA VAL A 75 -18.96 4.48 -17.22
C VAL A 75 -18.33 4.70 -15.84
N PHE A 76 -18.93 5.55 -15.02
CA PHE A 76 -18.39 5.96 -13.72
C PHE A 76 -18.15 4.79 -12.73
N PRO A 77 -19.08 3.85 -12.51
CA PRO A 77 -18.82 2.64 -11.70
C PRO A 77 -17.67 1.80 -12.20
N MET A 78 -17.46 1.73 -13.52
CA MET A 78 -16.35 0.98 -14.10
C MET A 78 -15.00 1.64 -13.78
N ILE A 79 -14.93 2.97 -13.84
CA ILE A 79 -13.73 3.72 -13.45
C ILE A 79 -13.42 3.51 -11.98
N ILE A 80 -14.44 3.56 -11.12
CA ILE A 80 -14.27 3.31 -9.67
C ILE A 80 -13.77 1.89 -9.44
N TYR A 81 -14.34 0.88 -10.11
CA TYR A 81 -13.94 -0.51 -9.98
C TYR A 81 -12.48 -0.72 -10.39
N PHE A 82 -12.10 -0.29 -11.59
CA PHE A 82 -10.73 -0.46 -12.08
C PHE A 82 -9.73 0.41 -11.33
N GLY A 83 -10.10 1.63 -10.94
CA GLY A 83 -9.28 2.47 -10.07
C GLY A 83 -9.03 1.80 -8.70
N GLY A 84 -10.06 1.24 -8.12
CA GLY A 84 -9.98 0.46 -6.89
C GLY A 84 -9.09 -0.78 -7.03
N LEU A 85 -9.20 -1.50 -8.16
CA LEU A 85 -8.38 -2.67 -8.47
C LEU A 85 -6.90 -2.31 -8.59
N GLY A 86 -6.59 -1.23 -9.29
CA GLY A 86 -5.21 -0.73 -9.42
C GLY A 86 -4.62 -0.33 -8.07
N LEU A 87 -5.36 0.43 -7.27
CA LEU A 87 -4.94 0.89 -5.96
C LEU A 87 -4.74 -0.27 -4.98
N TRP A 88 -5.70 -1.21 -4.97
CA TRP A 88 -5.61 -2.41 -4.16
C TRP A 88 -4.43 -3.31 -4.58
N ALA A 89 -4.22 -3.53 -5.86
CA ALA A 89 -3.11 -4.33 -6.39
C ALA A 89 -1.77 -3.70 -6.01
N HIS A 90 -1.64 -2.37 -6.12
CA HIS A 90 -0.44 -1.66 -5.74
C HIS A 90 -0.08 -1.85 -4.26
N SER A 91 -1.07 -1.85 -3.38
CA SER A 91 -0.87 -1.95 -1.93
C SER A 91 -0.77 -3.39 -1.41
N SER A 92 -1.39 -4.37 -2.10
CA SER A 92 -1.53 -5.75 -1.61
C SER A 92 -0.56 -6.72 -2.26
N ILE A 93 -0.20 -6.52 -3.54
CA ILE A 93 0.65 -7.45 -4.27
C ILE A 93 2.12 -7.13 -3.99
N GLN A 94 2.85 -8.11 -3.45
CA GLN A 94 4.27 -7.96 -3.11
C GLN A 94 5.21 -8.22 -4.29
N ILE A 95 4.79 -9.06 -5.24
CA ILE A 95 5.59 -9.39 -6.43
C ILE A 95 5.53 -8.22 -7.41
N PRO A 96 6.63 -7.49 -7.66
CA PRO A 96 6.61 -6.25 -8.44
C PRO A 96 6.11 -6.46 -9.87
N SER A 97 6.51 -7.55 -10.53
CA SER A 97 6.08 -7.86 -11.89
C SER A 97 4.55 -8.01 -11.99
N VAL A 98 3.95 -8.81 -11.10
CA VAL A 98 2.49 -9.02 -11.06
C VAL A 98 1.76 -7.73 -10.70
N ARG A 99 2.28 -6.99 -9.73
CA ARG A 99 1.72 -5.70 -9.29
C ARG A 99 1.61 -4.71 -10.45
N TYR A 100 2.71 -4.47 -11.16
CA TYR A 100 2.71 -3.52 -12.28
C TYR A 100 1.86 -4.00 -13.45
N THR A 101 1.82 -5.31 -13.73
CA THR A 101 0.93 -5.87 -14.76
C THR A 101 -0.54 -5.62 -14.42
N VAL A 102 -0.97 -5.88 -13.19
CA VAL A 102 -2.36 -5.65 -12.77
C VAL A 102 -2.71 -4.17 -12.77
N VAL A 103 -1.81 -3.30 -12.30
CA VAL A 103 -2.03 -1.84 -12.33
C VAL A 103 -2.13 -1.32 -13.77
N ALA A 104 -1.23 -1.74 -14.66
CA ALA A 104 -1.25 -1.35 -16.06
C ALA A 104 -2.53 -1.84 -16.75
N PHE A 105 -2.93 -3.08 -16.52
CA PHE A 105 -4.18 -3.64 -17.04
C PHE A 105 -5.40 -2.87 -16.54
N SER A 106 -5.47 -2.56 -15.25
CA SER A 106 -6.55 -1.77 -14.65
C SER A 106 -6.65 -0.39 -15.28
N LEU A 107 -5.51 0.27 -15.48
CA LEU A 107 -5.45 1.59 -16.09
C LEU A 107 -5.91 1.54 -17.55
N LEU A 108 -5.44 0.56 -18.34
CA LEU A 108 -5.86 0.38 -19.72
C LEU A 108 -7.36 0.11 -19.84
N CYS A 109 -7.92 -0.72 -18.97
CA CYS A 109 -9.36 -0.98 -18.93
C CYS A 109 -10.14 0.30 -18.58
N ALA A 110 -9.72 1.06 -17.58
CA ALA A 110 -10.36 2.32 -17.20
C ALA A 110 -10.34 3.33 -18.38
N LEU A 111 -9.20 3.48 -19.04
CA LEU A 111 -9.06 4.37 -20.21
C LEU A 111 -9.92 3.89 -21.38
N ALA A 112 -9.99 2.58 -21.64
CA ALA A 112 -10.85 2.04 -22.69
C ALA A 112 -12.33 2.35 -22.42
N PHE A 113 -12.81 2.23 -21.18
CA PHE A 113 -14.18 2.61 -20.83
C PHE A 113 -14.43 4.12 -20.97
N ILE A 114 -13.47 4.96 -20.65
CA ILE A 114 -13.57 6.41 -20.87
C ILE A 114 -13.66 6.74 -22.38
N GLN A 115 -12.86 6.04 -23.19
CA GLN A 115 -12.78 6.31 -24.63
C GLN A 115 -14.01 5.83 -25.40
N TYR A 116 -14.51 4.63 -25.06
CA TYR A 116 -15.61 4.02 -25.82
C TYR A 116 -16.99 4.35 -25.24
N GLY A 117 -17.08 4.78 -23.98
CA GLY A 117 -18.31 5.29 -23.35
C GLY A 117 -19.45 4.28 -23.21
N GLU A 118 -19.33 3.09 -23.78
CA GLU A 118 -20.37 2.09 -23.80
C GLU A 118 -19.95 0.84 -23.02
N VAL A 119 -20.81 0.41 -22.10
CA VAL A 119 -20.62 -0.82 -21.35
C VAL A 119 -21.51 -1.91 -21.96
N LEU A 120 -20.96 -2.71 -22.86
CA LEU A 120 -21.69 -3.86 -23.44
C LEU A 120 -22.03 -4.87 -22.35
N PHE A 121 -23.15 -5.57 -22.56
CA PHE A 121 -23.68 -6.56 -21.63
C PHE A 121 -22.65 -7.63 -21.21
N TRP A 122 -21.85 -8.13 -22.11
CA TRP A 122 -20.84 -9.16 -21.83
C TRP A 122 -19.69 -8.66 -20.93
N HIS A 123 -19.34 -7.36 -20.96
CA HIS A 123 -18.35 -6.78 -20.04
C HIS A 123 -18.76 -6.92 -18.58
N LYS A 124 -20.06 -6.79 -18.29
CA LYS A 124 -20.61 -6.96 -16.94
C LYS A 124 -20.36 -8.38 -16.42
N TYR A 125 -20.58 -9.40 -17.29
CA TYR A 125 -20.31 -10.79 -16.94
C TYR A 125 -18.83 -11.06 -16.70
N VAL A 126 -17.94 -10.53 -17.54
CA VAL A 126 -16.49 -10.69 -17.37
C VAL A 126 -16.04 -10.10 -16.04
N ILE A 127 -16.51 -8.91 -15.67
CA ILE A 127 -16.19 -8.28 -14.40
C ILE A 127 -16.75 -9.10 -13.24
N HIS A 128 -17.98 -9.55 -13.34
CA HIS A 128 -18.63 -10.36 -12.30
C HIS A 128 -17.86 -11.65 -12.03
N TRP A 129 -17.63 -12.46 -13.06
CA TRP A 129 -16.90 -13.72 -12.95
C TRP A 129 -15.42 -13.51 -12.60
N GLY A 130 -14.79 -12.48 -13.15
CA GLY A 130 -13.42 -12.14 -12.85
C GLY A 130 -13.24 -11.74 -11.39
N THR A 131 -14.19 -11.00 -10.82
CA THR A 131 -14.15 -10.62 -9.39
C THR A 131 -14.34 -11.84 -8.50
N ILE A 132 -15.28 -12.74 -8.84
CA ILE A 132 -15.48 -13.99 -8.09
C ILE A 132 -14.22 -14.84 -8.14
N ALA A 133 -13.63 -15.03 -9.32
CA ALA A 133 -12.39 -15.79 -9.47
C ALA A 133 -11.23 -15.19 -8.66
N LEU A 134 -11.13 -13.86 -8.62
CA LEU A 134 -10.12 -13.15 -7.84
C LEU A 134 -10.33 -13.35 -6.34
N VAL A 135 -11.56 -13.25 -5.85
CA VAL A 135 -11.89 -13.49 -4.44
C VAL A 135 -11.58 -14.93 -4.05
N VAL A 136 -12.00 -15.90 -4.86
CA VAL A 136 -11.73 -17.32 -4.64
C VAL A 136 -10.22 -17.58 -4.60
N TYR A 137 -9.46 -17.02 -5.56
CA TYR A 137 -8.00 -17.15 -5.60
C TYR A 137 -7.35 -16.66 -4.29
N PHE A 138 -7.77 -15.50 -3.78
CA PHE A 138 -7.23 -14.96 -2.53
C PHE A 138 -7.68 -15.72 -1.29
N MET A 139 -8.87 -16.29 -1.28
CA MET A 139 -9.32 -17.16 -0.17
C MET A 139 -8.47 -18.44 -0.05
N PHE A 140 -7.99 -18.96 -1.18
CA PHE A 140 -7.14 -20.15 -1.19
C PHE A 140 -5.63 -19.87 -1.11
N GLN A 141 -5.21 -18.60 -1.18
CA GLN A 141 -3.82 -18.23 -0.86
C GLN A 141 -3.61 -18.31 0.67
N THR A 142 -3.21 -19.49 1.14
CA THR A 142 -2.74 -19.65 2.52
C THR A 142 -1.51 -18.76 2.74
N PRO A 143 -1.48 -17.95 3.80
CA PRO A 143 -0.30 -17.16 4.13
C PRO A 143 0.87 -18.12 4.36
N LYS A 144 1.94 -17.99 3.58
CA LYS A 144 3.19 -18.69 3.82
C LYS A 144 3.65 -18.38 5.24
N LYS A 145 3.65 -19.41 6.10
CA LYS A 145 4.19 -19.31 7.45
C LYS A 145 5.65 -18.82 7.34
N PRO A 146 6.05 -17.80 8.12
CA PRO A 146 7.45 -17.38 8.14
C PRO A 146 8.31 -18.58 8.54
N PRO A 147 9.52 -18.75 7.98
CA PRO A 147 10.44 -19.80 8.40
C PRO A 147 10.70 -19.64 9.90
N GLN A 148 10.41 -20.70 10.66
CA GLN A 148 10.82 -20.78 12.05
C GLN A 148 12.34 -20.93 12.04
N GLU A 149 13.04 -19.88 12.47
CA GLU A 149 14.46 -19.98 12.80
C GLU A 149 14.60 -20.96 13.97
N SER A 150 15.26 -22.06 13.66
CA SER A 150 15.67 -23.10 14.62
C SER A 150 17.02 -22.73 15.18
#